data_458b6f81cc32cb0b09a57e9451ce3fcd
#
_entry.id   458b6f81cc32cb0b09a57e9451ce3fcd
#
_cell.length_a   1.000
_cell.length_b   1.000
_cell.length_c   1.000
_cell.angle_alpha   90.00
_cell.angle_beta   90.00
_cell.angle_gamma   90.00
#
_symmetry.space_group_name_H-M   'P 1'
#
loop_
_entity.id
_entity.type
_entity.pdbx_description
1 polymer ?
#
loop_
_entity_poly.entity_id
_entity_poly.type
_entity_poly.pdbx_seq_one_letter_code
_entity_poly.pdbx_strand_id
1 'polypeptide(L)'
;MINSISAIIIEDEKDAQEFLVSILQKNFPNIAIEGLYDNVKDGIKNIQVIEPELVFMDIELTDGSGFDILDNLTNHNFEIIFISAHSEYLKKSLEYHAFNYITKPFEPKKLSTVINRYVQLKERLFSKQKYILLREFMTDSKLFLNTGSEHVVIHLKDVVKCVADGNYCHFHMIQKSSYMVSEPLKYYEDLLEKKGFFRANRSTLVNINHIHSIYKKEAIILNTKEKIRVSVRTRSNLAKLIKNFT
;
A
#
# COMPACT_ATOMS: atom_id res chain seq x y z
N MET A 1 -12.33 16.96 -3.03
CA MET A 1 -12.12 17.61 -1.72
C MET A 1 -10.75 17.14 -1.26
N ILE A 2 -9.82 18.04 -1.01
CA ILE A 2 -8.50 17.74 -0.44
C ILE A 2 -8.80 17.30 0.99
N ASN A 3 -8.46 16.05 1.34
CA ASN A 3 -8.59 15.58 2.72
C ASN A 3 -7.75 16.48 3.62
N SER A 4 -8.38 17.02 4.66
CA SER A 4 -7.69 17.79 5.69
C SER A 4 -6.66 16.88 6.38
N ILE A 5 -5.45 17.38 6.59
CA ILE A 5 -4.38 16.70 7.30
C ILE A 5 -4.45 17.15 8.75
N SER A 6 -4.71 16.23 9.68
CA SER A 6 -4.69 16.54 11.09
C SER A 6 -3.24 16.67 11.59
N ALA A 7 -2.95 17.75 12.29
CA ALA A 7 -1.63 18.03 12.81
C ALA A 7 -1.67 18.55 14.26
N ILE A 8 -0.63 18.27 15.02
CA ILE A 8 -0.38 18.89 16.32
C ILE A 8 1.02 19.52 16.36
N ILE A 9 1.19 20.48 17.24
CA ILE A 9 2.46 21.17 17.50
C ILE A 9 2.82 20.96 18.95
N ILE A 10 4.06 20.52 19.20
CA ILE A 10 4.64 20.34 20.55
C ILE A 10 5.89 21.22 20.60
N GLU A 11 5.78 22.32 21.30
CA GLU A 11 6.77 23.40 21.34
C GLU A 11 6.55 24.24 22.61
N ASP A 12 7.53 24.37 23.46
CA ASP A 12 7.43 25.08 24.74
C ASP A 12 7.66 26.59 24.62
N GLU A 13 8.36 27.04 23.57
CA GLU A 13 8.54 28.47 23.28
C GLU A 13 7.33 29.05 22.58
N LYS A 14 6.53 29.89 23.23
CA LYS A 14 5.31 30.49 22.67
C LYS A 14 5.54 31.23 21.36
N ASP A 15 6.61 32.01 21.26
CA ASP A 15 6.92 32.78 20.05
C ASP A 15 7.21 31.83 18.85
N ALA A 16 7.92 30.73 19.08
CA ALA A 16 8.20 29.71 18.07
C ALA A 16 6.92 28.96 17.68
N GLN A 17 6.06 28.64 18.65
CA GLN A 17 4.77 27.99 18.42
C GLN A 17 3.85 28.90 17.57
N GLU A 18 3.68 30.18 17.94
CA GLU A 18 2.88 31.15 17.19
C GLU A 18 3.42 31.39 15.78
N PHE A 19 4.74 31.47 15.64
CA PHE A 19 5.39 31.59 14.34
C PHE A 19 5.07 30.40 13.44
N LEU A 20 5.16 29.18 13.95
CA LEU A 20 4.84 27.96 13.21
C LEU A 20 3.36 27.93 12.81
N VAL A 21 2.46 28.23 13.73
CA VAL A 21 1.01 28.34 13.48
C VAL A 21 0.73 29.34 12.37
N SER A 22 1.36 30.53 12.42
CA SER A 22 1.15 31.58 11.42
C SER A 22 1.54 31.13 9.99
N ILE A 23 2.65 30.39 9.86
CA ILE A 23 3.10 29.85 8.57
C ILE A 23 2.11 28.79 8.06
N LEU A 24 1.67 27.88 8.94
CA LEU A 24 0.76 26.81 8.58
C LEU A 24 -0.59 27.36 8.13
N GLN A 25 -1.20 28.23 8.92
CA GLN A 25 -2.51 28.83 8.58
C GLN A 25 -2.47 29.64 7.29
N LYS A 26 -1.39 30.39 7.07
CA LYS A 26 -1.26 31.22 5.87
C LYS A 26 -1.03 30.43 4.59
N ASN A 27 -0.20 29.40 4.63
CA ASN A 27 0.29 28.73 3.43
C ASN A 27 -0.29 27.34 3.20
N PHE A 28 -0.89 26.71 4.24
CA PHE A 28 -1.37 25.33 4.21
C PHE A 28 -2.74 25.17 4.85
N PRO A 29 -3.80 25.78 4.24
CA PRO A 29 -5.16 25.72 4.80
C PRO A 29 -5.75 24.31 4.86
N ASN A 30 -5.12 23.34 4.20
CA ASN A 30 -5.45 21.93 4.26
C ASN A 30 -4.82 21.19 5.45
N ILE A 31 -3.99 21.85 6.28
CA ILE A 31 -3.49 21.32 7.55
C ILE A 31 -4.35 21.87 8.69
N ALA A 32 -5.11 20.99 9.33
CA ALA A 32 -5.87 21.32 10.53
C ALA A 32 -5.01 21.14 11.76
N ILE A 33 -4.72 22.23 12.47
CA ILE A 33 -4.00 22.18 13.75
C ILE A 33 -5.01 21.82 14.85
N GLU A 34 -4.96 20.57 15.32
CA GLU A 34 -5.90 20.02 16.31
C GLU A 34 -5.46 20.28 17.75
N GLY A 35 -4.21 20.68 17.98
CA GLY A 35 -3.71 20.99 19.30
C GLY A 35 -2.31 21.60 19.31
N LEU A 36 -2.06 22.40 20.37
CA LEU A 36 -0.79 23.03 20.70
C LEU A 36 -0.40 22.59 22.11
N TYR A 37 0.78 22.03 22.28
CA TYR A 37 1.26 21.50 23.55
C TYR A 37 2.67 22.01 23.80
N ASP A 38 3.05 22.16 25.06
CA ASP A 38 4.31 22.76 25.50
C ASP A 38 5.17 21.82 26.38
N ASN A 39 4.73 20.56 26.52
CA ASN A 39 5.40 19.59 27.39
C ASN A 39 5.21 18.14 26.93
N VAL A 40 6.08 17.25 27.44
CA VAL A 40 6.10 15.82 27.09
C VAL A 40 4.81 15.12 27.50
N LYS A 41 4.33 15.37 28.71
CA LYS A 41 3.17 14.69 29.30
C LYS A 41 1.89 14.92 28.50
N ASP A 42 1.61 16.17 28.14
CA ASP A 42 0.45 16.52 27.35
C ASP A 42 0.61 16.08 25.90
N GLY A 43 1.84 16.13 25.36
CA GLY A 43 2.19 15.57 24.06
C GLY A 43 1.80 14.10 23.93
N ILE A 44 2.26 13.23 24.85
CA ILE A 44 1.94 11.80 24.86
C ILE A 44 0.43 11.59 24.94
N LYS A 45 -0.24 12.22 25.91
CA LYS A 45 -1.67 12.06 26.14
C LYS A 45 -2.49 12.43 24.92
N ASN A 46 -2.18 13.57 24.30
CA ASN A 46 -3.01 14.10 23.22
C ASN A 46 -2.69 13.46 21.86
N ILE A 47 -1.47 12.99 21.62
CA ILE A 47 -1.18 12.14 20.46
C ILE A 47 -2.08 10.89 20.47
N GLN A 48 -2.22 10.24 21.63
CA GLN A 48 -3.06 9.02 21.76
C GLN A 48 -4.55 9.28 21.57
N VAL A 49 -5.04 10.48 21.91
CA VAL A 49 -6.46 10.85 21.81
C VAL A 49 -6.82 11.36 20.41
N ILE A 50 -5.94 12.19 19.83
CA ILE A 50 -6.18 12.87 18.56
C ILE A 50 -5.81 11.97 17.37
N GLU A 51 -4.83 11.07 17.55
CA GLU A 51 -4.25 10.24 16.47
C GLU A 51 -3.88 11.10 15.25
N PRO A 52 -3.01 12.14 15.42
CA PRO A 52 -2.69 13.06 14.35
C PRO A 52 -1.97 12.34 13.19
N GLU A 53 -2.04 12.93 11.99
CA GLU A 53 -1.29 12.43 10.83
C GLU A 53 0.11 13.05 10.73
N LEU A 54 0.30 14.25 11.33
CA LEU A 54 1.55 15.00 11.30
C LEU A 54 1.82 15.64 12.67
N VAL A 55 3.03 15.49 13.16
CA VAL A 55 3.48 16.11 14.43
C VAL A 55 4.68 17.00 14.14
N PHE A 56 4.54 18.28 14.47
CA PHE A 56 5.67 19.20 14.57
C PHE A 56 6.16 19.17 16.01
N MET A 57 7.42 18.84 16.22
CA MET A 57 7.93 18.54 17.57
C MET A 57 9.27 19.21 17.82
N ASP A 58 9.37 20.01 18.87
CA ASP A 58 10.68 20.35 19.40
C ASP A 58 11.26 19.15 20.16
N ILE A 59 12.57 19.11 20.22
CA ILE A 59 13.30 18.07 20.95
C ILE A 59 13.50 18.47 22.40
N GLU A 60 13.77 19.73 22.68
CA GLU A 60 13.94 20.22 24.05
C GLU A 60 12.62 20.83 24.53
N LEU A 61 12.02 20.21 25.53
CA LEU A 61 10.77 20.62 26.16
C LEU A 61 11.00 20.85 27.65
N THR A 62 10.15 21.64 28.31
CA THR A 62 10.29 22.04 29.72
C THR A 62 10.38 20.86 30.69
N ASP A 63 9.76 19.72 30.39
CA ASP A 63 9.68 18.54 31.26
C ASP A 63 10.41 17.30 30.73
N GLY A 64 11.14 17.44 29.61
CA GLY A 64 11.88 16.33 28.99
C GLY A 64 12.22 16.55 27.51
N SER A 65 12.31 15.46 26.77
CA SER A 65 12.67 15.49 25.37
C SER A 65 11.52 15.03 24.45
N GLY A 66 11.43 15.62 23.26
CA GLY A 66 10.54 15.12 22.21
C GLY A 66 10.77 13.64 21.89
N PHE A 67 11.97 13.11 22.10
CA PHE A 67 12.24 11.67 21.99
C PHE A 67 11.58 10.86 23.10
N ASP A 68 11.43 11.40 24.30
CA ASP A 68 10.74 10.71 25.41
C ASP A 68 9.25 10.50 25.06
N ILE A 69 8.67 11.41 24.29
CA ILE A 69 7.30 11.21 23.76
C ILE A 69 7.25 9.95 22.90
N LEU A 70 8.18 9.80 21.96
CA LEU A 70 8.21 8.67 21.03
C LEU A 70 8.52 7.34 21.72
N ASP A 71 9.42 7.36 22.71
CA ASP A 71 9.78 6.17 23.51
C ASP A 71 8.60 5.65 24.35
N ASN A 72 7.67 6.54 24.74
CA ASN A 72 6.47 6.18 25.49
C ASN A 72 5.27 5.80 24.61
N LEU A 73 5.39 5.91 23.27
CA LEU A 73 4.36 5.51 22.33
C LEU A 73 4.71 4.13 21.74
N THR A 74 3.93 3.11 22.04
CA THR A 74 4.19 1.72 21.59
C THR A 74 4.11 1.54 20.07
N ASN A 75 3.27 2.32 19.40
CA ASN A 75 3.16 2.42 17.93
C ASN A 75 2.64 3.81 17.58
N HIS A 76 3.24 4.44 16.59
CA HIS A 76 2.72 5.70 16.05
C HIS A 76 2.53 5.60 14.54
N ASN A 77 1.38 6.07 14.06
CA ASN A 77 0.99 6.11 12.64
C ASN A 77 1.01 7.53 12.08
N PHE A 78 1.88 8.38 12.63
CA PHE A 78 2.04 9.77 12.19
C PHE A 78 3.45 10.03 11.68
N GLU A 79 3.58 11.02 10.82
CA GLU A 79 4.89 11.53 10.39
C GLU A 79 5.36 12.63 11.33
N ILE A 80 6.67 12.70 11.54
CA ILE A 80 7.30 13.64 12.47
C ILE A 80 8.17 14.62 11.71
N ILE A 81 8.00 15.91 11.99
CA ILE A 81 8.93 16.96 11.58
C ILE A 81 9.50 17.55 12.85
N PHE A 82 10.76 17.22 13.16
CA PHE A 82 11.46 17.87 14.24
C PHE A 82 11.84 19.30 13.89
N ILE A 83 11.65 20.22 14.83
CA ILE A 83 12.01 21.64 14.72
C ILE A 83 12.76 22.01 15.99
N SER A 84 14.09 22.09 15.96
CA SER A 84 14.89 22.31 17.15
C SER A 84 16.10 23.20 16.90
N ALA A 85 16.61 23.87 17.95
CA ALA A 85 17.83 24.67 17.89
C ALA A 85 19.11 23.81 17.74
N HIS A 86 19.03 22.53 18.07
CA HIS A 86 20.16 21.62 18.26
C HIS A 86 20.37 20.70 17.05
N SER A 87 21.36 20.99 16.21
CA SER A 87 21.68 20.20 15.01
C SER A 87 22.26 18.81 15.28
N GLU A 88 22.82 18.60 16.47
CA GLU A 88 23.40 17.32 16.93
C GLU A 88 22.37 16.20 17.00
N TYR A 89 21.10 16.50 17.23
CA TYR A 89 20.03 15.52 17.29
C TYR A 89 19.57 15.01 15.89
N LEU A 90 20.05 15.61 14.81
CA LEU A 90 19.70 15.17 13.46
C LEU A 90 19.93 13.66 13.25
N LYS A 91 21.07 13.13 13.71
CA LYS A 91 21.38 11.71 13.58
C LYS A 91 20.40 10.85 14.37
N LYS A 92 20.08 11.24 15.59
CA LYS A 92 19.12 10.54 16.44
C LYS A 92 17.70 10.58 15.86
N SER A 93 17.27 11.68 15.24
CA SER A 93 15.95 11.78 14.61
C SER A 93 15.74 10.77 13.49
N LEU A 94 16.80 10.31 12.80
CA LEU A 94 16.72 9.28 11.78
C LEU A 94 16.39 7.89 12.36
N GLU A 95 16.80 7.62 13.59
CA GLU A 95 16.50 6.36 14.31
C GLU A 95 14.99 6.25 14.60
N TYR A 96 14.31 7.39 14.77
CA TYR A 96 12.87 7.48 14.94
C TYR A 96 12.10 7.65 13.63
N HIS A 97 12.77 7.43 12.49
CA HIS A 97 12.16 7.55 11.16
C HIS A 97 11.47 8.89 10.88
N ALA A 98 12.00 9.99 11.47
CA ALA A 98 11.44 11.32 11.25
C ALA A 98 11.37 11.66 9.76
N PHE A 99 10.23 12.21 9.32
CA PHE A 99 10.04 12.67 7.94
C PHE A 99 11.04 13.76 7.57
N ASN A 100 11.31 14.67 8.50
CA ASN A 100 12.30 15.73 8.31
C ASN A 100 12.80 16.30 9.65
N TYR A 101 13.91 17.07 9.55
CA TYR A 101 14.51 17.82 10.63
C TYR A 101 14.76 19.26 10.18
N ILE A 102 14.27 20.24 10.93
CA ILE A 102 14.45 21.66 10.66
C ILE A 102 15.19 22.29 11.84
N THR A 103 16.36 22.87 11.57
CA THR A 103 17.13 23.57 12.60
C THR A 103 16.63 25.00 12.76
N LYS A 104 16.36 25.45 13.99
CA LYS A 104 16.08 26.85 14.37
C LYS A 104 17.40 27.65 14.37
N PRO A 105 17.39 28.95 13.95
CA PRO A 105 16.29 29.62 13.29
C PRO A 105 16.12 29.16 11.83
N PHE A 106 14.90 29.18 11.32
CA PHE A 106 14.61 28.78 9.94
C PHE A 106 13.74 29.81 9.20
N GLU A 107 13.92 29.86 7.89
CA GLU A 107 13.06 30.67 7.03
C GLU A 107 11.73 29.97 6.75
N PRO A 108 10.60 30.69 6.65
CA PRO A 108 9.29 30.10 6.30
C PRO A 108 9.33 29.24 5.03
N LYS A 109 10.17 29.59 4.07
CA LYS A 109 10.36 28.85 2.82
C LYS A 109 10.91 27.43 3.05
N LYS A 110 11.79 27.23 4.03
CA LYS A 110 12.35 25.91 4.38
C LYS A 110 11.26 25.00 4.89
N LEU A 111 10.43 25.47 5.84
CA LEU A 111 9.29 24.73 6.35
C LEU A 111 8.29 24.41 5.24
N SER A 112 7.95 25.41 4.41
CA SER A 112 7.03 25.20 3.28
C SER A 112 7.53 24.14 2.29
N THR A 113 8.83 24.07 2.03
CA THR A 113 9.41 23.05 1.16
C THR A 113 9.21 21.64 1.75
N VAL A 114 9.44 21.48 3.05
CA VAL A 114 9.27 20.20 3.76
C VAL A 114 7.80 19.76 3.75
N ILE A 115 6.89 20.68 4.07
CA ILE A 115 5.44 20.39 4.09
C ILE A 115 4.92 20.04 2.70
N ASN A 116 5.30 20.77 1.67
CA ASN A 116 4.91 20.46 0.29
C ASN A 116 5.39 19.05 -0.13
N ARG A 117 6.59 18.66 0.28
CA ARG A 117 7.10 17.30 0.04
C ARG A 117 6.24 16.24 0.75
N TYR A 118 5.83 16.50 2.00
CA TYR A 118 4.94 15.63 2.75
C TYR A 118 3.57 15.48 2.06
N VAL A 119 2.94 16.60 1.70
CA VAL A 119 1.65 16.59 1.00
C VAL A 119 1.73 15.81 -0.31
N GLN A 120 2.76 16.06 -1.14
CA GLN A 120 2.97 15.33 -2.39
C GLN A 120 3.18 13.83 -2.18
N LEU A 121 3.92 13.43 -1.15
CA LEU A 121 4.13 12.02 -0.83
C LEU A 121 2.81 11.37 -0.41
N LYS A 122 2.04 12.03 0.45
CA LYS A 122 0.73 11.56 0.90
C LYS A 122 -0.26 11.41 -0.27
N GLU A 123 -0.32 12.36 -1.17
CA GLU A 123 -1.15 12.29 -2.37
C GLU A 123 -0.75 11.12 -3.29
N ARG A 124 0.55 10.88 -3.45
CA ARG A 124 1.07 9.73 -4.22
C ARG A 124 0.68 8.40 -3.59
N LEU A 125 0.81 8.27 -2.28
CA LEU A 125 0.43 7.05 -1.55
C LEU A 125 -1.08 6.83 -1.61
N PHE A 126 -1.86 7.88 -1.41
CA PHE A 126 -3.31 7.84 -1.51
C PHE A 126 -3.79 7.49 -2.92
N SER A 127 -3.22 8.11 -3.96
CA SER A 127 -3.57 7.78 -5.35
C SER A 127 -3.14 6.37 -5.73
N LYS A 128 -2.00 5.87 -5.24
CA LYS A 128 -1.56 4.49 -5.43
C LYS A 128 -2.45 3.50 -4.68
N GLN A 129 -2.81 3.77 -3.43
CA GLN A 129 -3.75 2.94 -2.66
C GLN A 129 -5.16 2.97 -3.26
N LYS A 130 -5.65 4.14 -3.66
CA LYS A 130 -6.93 4.27 -4.36
C LYS A 130 -6.91 3.53 -5.70
N TYR A 131 -5.81 3.59 -6.44
CA TYR A 131 -5.64 2.83 -7.68
C TYR A 131 -5.61 1.32 -7.40
N ILE A 132 -4.90 0.87 -6.35
CA ILE A 132 -4.87 -0.54 -5.94
C ILE A 132 -6.27 -0.98 -5.50
N LEU A 133 -6.97 -0.21 -4.65
CA LEU A 133 -8.33 -0.48 -4.21
C LEU A 133 -9.34 -0.48 -5.38
N LEU A 134 -9.28 0.51 -6.26
CA LEU A 134 -10.10 0.54 -7.46
C LEU A 134 -9.76 -0.62 -8.39
N ARG A 135 -8.49 -0.96 -8.52
CA ARG A 135 -8.03 -2.13 -9.27
C ARG A 135 -8.54 -3.42 -8.62
N GLU A 136 -8.48 -3.58 -7.30
CA GLU A 136 -9.04 -4.72 -6.57
C GLU A 136 -10.57 -4.77 -6.72
N PHE A 137 -11.27 -3.65 -6.53
CA PHE A 137 -12.72 -3.57 -6.71
C PHE A 137 -13.17 -3.84 -8.15
N MET A 138 -12.37 -3.38 -9.14
CA MET A 138 -12.66 -3.61 -10.56
C MET A 138 -12.14 -4.97 -11.05
N THR A 139 -11.17 -5.58 -10.36
CA THR A 139 -10.48 -6.80 -10.83
C THR A 139 -10.82 -8.06 -10.06
N ASP A 140 -11.65 -7.99 -9.01
CA ASP A 140 -12.07 -9.22 -8.32
C ASP A 140 -12.89 -10.17 -9.21
N SER A 141 -13.40 -9.66 -10.33
CA SER A 141 -14.19 -10.48 -11.24
C SER A 141 -13.92 -10.27 -12.73
N LYS A 142 -13.17 -9.26 -13.16
CA LYS A 142 -13.01 -8.93 -14.59
C LYS A 142 -11.55 -8.81 -15.01
N LEU A 143 -11.27 -9.19 -16.25
CA LEU A 143 -9.98 -9.03 -16.90
C LEU A 143 -10.19 -8.41 -18.28
N PHE A 144 -9.34 -7.43 -18.63
CA PHE A 144 -9.30 -6.85 -19.96
C PHE A 144 -8.28 -7.63 -20.81
N LEU A 145 -8.73 -8.22 -21.88
CA LEU A 145 -7.90 -8.93 -22.85
C LEU A 145 -7.76 -8.10 -24.11
N ASN A 146 -6.52 -7.87 -24.54
CA ASN A 146 -6.24 -7.31 -25.86
C ASN A 146 -6.09 -8.48 -26.86
N THR A 147 -7.08 -8.63 -27.75
CA THR A 147 -7.08 -9.69 -28.79
C THR A 147 -6.40 -9.24 -30.07
N GLY A 148 -5.80 -8.04 -30.10
CA GLY A 148 -5.21 -7.42 -31.27
C GLY A 148 -6.20 -6.60 -32.09
N SER A 149 -7.45 -7.04 -32.24
CA SER A 149 -8.51 -6.31 -32.93
C SER A 149 -9.39 -5.50 -31.99
N GLU A 150 -9.53 -5.92 -30.75
CA GLU A 150 -10.39 -5.28 -29.75
C GLU A 150 -9.93 -5.55 -28.31
N HIS A 151 -10.44 -4.78 -27.37
CA HIS A 151 -10.30 -5.01 -25.94
C HIS A 151 -11.58 -5.69 -25.41
N VAL A 152 -11.47 -6.95 -25.04
CA VAL A 152 -12.58 -7.74 -24.50
C VAL A 152 -12.54 -7.74 -22.98
N VAL A 153 -13.68 -7.49 -22.34
CA VAL A 153 -13.83 -7.62 -20.88
C VAL A 153 -14.41 -8.99 -20.57
N ILE A 154 -13.64 -9.81 -19.84
CA ILE A 154 -14.09 -11.14 -19.41
C ILE A 154 -14.23 -11.21 -17.90
N HIS A 155 -15.14 -12.03 -17.38
CA HIS A 155 -15.21 -12.34 -15.96
C HIS A 155 -14.29 -13.51 -15.62
N LEU A 156 -13.44 -13.36 -14.59
CA LEU A 156 -12.51 -14.42 -14.18
C LEU A 156 -13.22 -15.72 -13.78
N LYS A 157 -14.42 -15.62 -13.21
CA LYS A 157 -15.25 -16.79 -12.87
C LYS A 157 -15.61 -17.64 -14.08
N ASP A 158 -15.67 -17.04 -15.27
CA ASP A 158 -16.05 -17.72 -16.51
C ASP A 158 -14.83 -18.31 -17.24
N VAL A 159 -13.62 -18.00 -16.79
CA VAL A 159 -12.37 -18.56 -17.33
C VAL A 159 -12.13 -19.93 -16.68
N VAL A 160 -12.06 -20.97 -17.49
CA VAL A 160 -11.77 -22.33 -17.05
C VAL A 160 -10.27 -22.57 -16.91
N LYS A 161 -9.51 -22.16 -17.92
CA LYS A 161 -8.04 -22.30 -17.98
C LYS A 161 -7.45 -21.32 -18.98
N CYS A 162 -6.16 -21.07 -18.85
CA CYS A 162 -5.35 -20.40 -19.84
C CYS A 162 -4.27 -21.36 -20.36
N VAL A 163 -4.07 -21.41 -21.68
CA VAL A 163 -3.13 -22.32 -22.33
C VAL A 163 -2.16 -21.54 -23.21
N ALA A 164 -0.85 -21.77 -23.01
CA ALA A 164 0.18 -21.20 -23.86
C ALA A 164 0.22 -21.92 -25.22
N ASP A 165 0.32 -21.15 -26.29
CA ASP A 165 0.55 -21.61 -27.65
C ASP A 165 1.60 -20.69 -28.32
N GLY A 166 2.86 -21.14 -28.32
CA GLY A 166 3.97 -20.31 -28.77
C GLY A 166 4.09 -19.02 -27.94
N ASN A 167 3.97 -17.89 -28.61
CA ASN A 167 4.01 -16.56 -28.01
C ASN A 167 2.62 -16.05 -27.57
N TYR A 168 1.57 -16.84 -27.77
CA TYR A 168 0.20 -16.48 -27.47
C TYR A 168 -0.30 -17.23 -26.23
N CYS A 169 -1.37 -16.69 -25.65
CA CYS A 169 -2.10 -17.33 -24.58
C CYS A 169 -3.58 -17.41 -24.94
N HIS A 170 -4.19 -18.58 -24.78
CA HIS A 170 -5.60 -18.84 -25.04
C HIS A 170 -6.36 -18.94 -23.74
N PHE A 171 -7.34 -18.06 -23.54
CA PHE A 171 -8.30 -18.07 -22.44
C PHE A 171 -9.50 -18.93 -22.82
N HIS A 172 -9.67 -20.08 -22.22
CA HIS A 172 -10.81 -20.98 -22.45
C HIS A 172 -11.93 -20.67 -21.45
N MET A 173 -13.12 -20.33 -21.98
CA MET A 173 -14.28 -19.94 -21.19
C MET A 173 -15.25 -21.11 -20.94
N ILE A 174 -16.13 -20.98 -19.95
CA ILE A 174 -17.19 -21.98 -19.65
C ILE A 174 -18.04 -22.27 -20.88
N GLN A 175 -18.40 -21.23 -21.65
CA GLN A 175 -19.26 -21.32 -22.83
C GLN A 175 -18.55 -21.88 -24.09
N LYS A 176 -17.38 -22.50 -23.91
CA LYS A 176 -16.53 -23.04 -24.99
C LYS A 176 -15.99 -22.00 -25.97
N SER A 177 -16.18 -20.71 -25.72
CA SER A 177 -15.46 -19.66 -26.43
C SER A 177 -14.01 -19.58 -25.94
N SER A 178 -13.11 -19.07 -26.77
CA SER A 178 -11.74 -18.80 -26.37
C SER A 178 -11.30 -17.45 -26.92
N TYR A 179 -10.45 -16.77 -26.14
CA TYR A 179 -9.80 -15.51 -26.52
C TYR A 179 -8.31 -15.76 -26.64
N MET A 180 -7.71 -15.32 -27.72
CA MET A 180 -6.27 -15.37 -27.95
C MET A 180 -5.67 -13.99 -27.68
N VAL A 181 -4.57 -13.96 -26.95
CA VAL A 181 -3.83 -12.75 -26.60
C VAL A 181 -2.34 -12.92 -26.84
N SER A 182 -1.64 -11.82 -27.12
CA SER A 182 -0.22 -11.84 -27.46
C SER A 182 0.71 -11.91 -26.24
N GLU A 183 0.20 -11.67 -25.03
CA GLU A 183 1.00 -11.74 -23.82
C GLU A 183 1.29 -13.20 -23.43
N PRO A 184 2.51 -13.50 -22.97
CA PRO A 184 2.91 -14.86 -22.59
C PRO A 184 2.15 -15.34 -21.33
N LEU A 185 1.96 -16.66 -21.20
CA LEU A 185 1.27 -17.25 -20.05
C LEU A 185 1.90 -16.89 -18.69
N LYS A 186 3.21 -16.59 -18.67
CA LYS A 186 3.90 -16.13 -17.44
C LYS A 186 3.36 -14.79 -16.95
N TYR A 187 3.06 -13.85 -17.82
CA TYR A 187 2.43 -12.58 -17.48
C TYR A 187 1.09 -12.81 -16.76
N TYR A 188 0.27 -13.72 -17.29
CA TYR A 188 -1.02 -14.05 -16.67
C TYR A 188 -0.89 -14.90 -15.41
N GLU A 189 0.14 -15.72 -15.27
CA GLU A 189 0.43 -16.42 -14.03
C GLU A 189 0.63 -15.41 -12.87
N ASP A 190 1.51 -14.42 -13.07
CA ASP A 190 1.81 -13.41 -12.06
C ASP A 190 0.57 -12.53 -11.72
N LEU A 191 -0.28 -12.26 -12.70
CA LEU A 191 -1.50 -11.47 -12.54
C LEU A 191 -2.64 -12.24 -11.84
N LEU A 192 -2.76 -13.55 -12.10
CA LEU A 192 -3.90 -14.37 -11.71
C LEU A 192 -3.61 -15.32 -10.54
N GLU A 193 -2.36 -15.48 -10.11
CA GLU A 193 -2.00 -16.36 -9.00
C GLU A 193 -2.81 -16.07 -7.73
N LYS A 194 -2.90 -14.79 -7.33
CA LYS A 194 -3.68 -14.34 -6.17
C LYS A 194 -5.20 -14.30 -6.40
N LYS A 195 -5.66 -14.62 -7.62
CA LYS A 195 -7.06 -14.60 -8.04
C LYS A 195 -7.65 -16.01 -8.25
N GLY A 196 -7.05 -16.99 -7.61
CA GLY A 196 -7.56 -18.35 -7.66
C GLY A 196 -7.18 -19.13 -8.93
N PHE A 197 -6.01 -18.81 -9.52
CA PHE A 197 -5.47 -19.61 -10.63
C PHE A 197 -4.21 -20.36 -10.20
N PHE A 198 -4.06 -21.56 -10.69
CA PHE A 198 -2.95 -22.46 -10.36
C PHE A 198 -2.21 -22.89 -11.62
N ARG A 199 -0.88 -22.77 -11.63
CA ARG A 199 0.00 -23.24 -12.71
C ARG A 199 0.15 -24.75 -12.63
N ALA A 200 -0.55 -25.48 -13.49
CA ALA A 200 -0.49 -26.94 -13.49
C ALA A 200 0.79 -27.47 -14.15
N ASN A 201 1.24 -26.85 -15.23
CA ASN A 201 2.45 -27.22 -15.97
C ASN A 201 2.99 -26.03 -16.78
N ARG A 202 4.03 -26.26 -17.61
CA ARG A 202 4.67 -25.20 -18.41
C ARG A 202 3.74 -24.43 -19.35
N SER A 203 2.62 -25.04 -19.75
CA SER A 203 1.71 -24.47 -20.76
C SER A 203 0.29 -24.23 -20.25
N THR A 204 -0.06 -24.57 -18.99
CA THR A 204 -1.43 -24.51 -18.52
C THR A 204 -1.55 -23.88 -17.14
N LEU A 205 -2.39 -22.84 -17.07
CA LEU A 205 -2.86 -22.18 -15.85
C LEU A 205 -4.35 -22.52 -15.68
N VAL A 206 -4.77 -23.03 -14.54
CA VAL A 206 -6.11 -23.54 -14.26
C VAL A 206 -6.81 -22.67 -13.23
N ASN A 207 -8.05 -22.32 -13.47
CA ASN A 207 -8.88 -21.69 -12.44
C ASN A 207 -9.32 -22.73 -11.41
N ILE A 208 -8.99 -22.50 -10.14
CA ILE A 208 -9.24 -23.42 -9.02
C ILE A 208 -10.74 -23.69 -8.87
N ASN A 209 -11.61 -22.71 -9.14
CA ASN A 209 -13.06 -22.83 -9.03
C ASN A 209 -13.66 -23.82 -10.04
N HIS A 210 -12.91 -24.18 -11.09
CA HIS A 210 -13.32 -25.16 -12.11
C HIS A 210 -12.68 -26.53 -11.95
N ILE A 211 -11.98 -26.77 -10.83
CA ILE A 211 -11.43 -28.07 -10.51
C ILE A 211 -12.54 -28.97 -9.91
N HIS A 212 -12.82 -30.08 -10.58
CA HIS A 212 -13.72 -31.10 -10.10
C HIS A 212 -13.03 -32.03 -9.09
N SER A 213 -11.82 -32.50 -9.41
CA SER A 213 -11.05 -33.38 -8.54
C SER A 213 -9.57 -33.37 -8.89
N ILE A 214 -8.74 -33.85 -7.95
CA ILE A 214 -7.30 -33.98 -8.11
C ILE A 214 -6.92 -35.46 -7.93
N TYR A 215 -6.33 -36.07 -8.96
CA TYR A 215 -5.94 -37.46 -8.94
C TYR A 215 -4.44 -37.61 -8.61
N LYS A 216 -4.14 -38.27 -7.49
CA LYS A 216 -2.77 -38.61 -6.98
C LYS A 216 -1.77 -37.43 -7.02
N LYS A 217 -2.22 -36.18 -6.98
CA LYS A 217 -1.43 -34.97 -7.17
C LYS A 217 -0.69 -34.91 -8.53
N GLU A 218 -1.06 -35.75 -9.49
CA GLU A 218 -0.45 -35.87 -10.82
C GLU A 218 -1.32 -35.31 -11.92
N ALA A 219 -2.62 -35.20 -11.68
CA ALA A 219 -3.56 -34.64 -12.61
C ALA A 219 -4.70 -33.89 -11.91
N ILE A 220 -5.15 -32.83 -12.55
CA ILE A 220 -6.33 -32.05 -12.21
C ILE A 220 -7.43 -32.43 -13.20
N ILE A 221 -8.60 -32.77 -12.70
CA ILE A 221 -9.79 -33.02 -13.51
C ILE A 221 -10.68 -31.79 -13.38
N LEU A 222 -11.01 -31.17 -14.49
CA LEU A 222 -11.88 -30.00 -14.53
C LEU A 222 -13.37 -30.41 -14.53
N ASN A 223 -14.25 -29.45 -14.21
CA ASN A 223 -15.71 -29.62 -14.33
C ASN A 223 -16.13 -29.99 -15.77
N THR A 224 -15.34 -29.60 -16.76
CA THR A 224 -15.51 -30.00 -18.17
C THR A 224 -15.13 -31.44 -18.44
N LYS A 225 -14.70 -32.22 -17.44
CA LYS A 225 -14.13 -33.59 -17.51
C LYS A 225 -12.76 -33.68 -18.21
N GLU A 226 -12.17 -32.57 -18.57
CA GLU A 226 -10.81 -32.52 -19.10
C GLU A 226 -9.77 -32.85 -18.01
N LYS A 227 -8.76 -33.64 -18.37
CA LYS A 227 -7.66 -34.03 -17.49
C LYS A 227 -6.40 -33.23 -17.81
N ILE A 228 -5.95 -32.43 -16.89
CA ILE A 228 -4.73 -31.61 -16.98
C ILE A 228 -3.61 -32.28 -16.17
N ARG A 229 -2.49 -32.62 -16.84
CA ARG A 229 -1.33 -33.20 -16.17
C ARG A 229 -0.59 -32.13 -15.35
N VAL A 230 -0.25 -32.45 -14.10
CA VAL A 230 0.52 -31.58 -13.21
C VAL A 230 2.01 -31.92 -13.35
N SER A 231 2.86 -30.92 -13.57
CA SER A 231 4.30 -31.11 -13.69
C SER A 231 4.92 -31.50 -12.32
N VAL A 232 6.01 -32.23 -12.34
CA VAL A 232 6.72 -32.64 -11.10
C VAL A 232 7.07 -31.42 -10.25
N ARG A 233 7.49 -30.31 -10.88
CA ARG A 233 7.87 -29.06 -10.22
C ARG A 233 6.71 -28.40 -9.46
N THR A 234 5.47 -28.51 -9.98
CA THR A 234 4.31 -27.82 -9.42
C THR A 234 3.51 -28.68 -8.42
N ARG A 235 3.88 -29.96 -8.25
CA ARG A 235 3.20 -30.88 -7.29
C ARG A 235 3.29 -30.41 -5.85
N SER A 236 4.42 -29.81 -5.44
CA SER A 236 4.59 -29.26 -4.10
C SER A 236 3.65 -28.09 -3.84
N ASN A 237 3.49 -27.22 -4.83
CA ASN A 237 2.56 -26.10 -4.75
C ASN A 237 1.09 -26.56 -4.74
N LEU A 238 0.77 -27.62 -5.53
CA LEU A 238 -0.56 -28.24 -5.49
C LEU A 238 -0.85 -28.86 -4.11
N ALA A 239 0.15 -29.47 -3.47
CA ALA A 239 -0.02 -29.99 -2.13
C ALA A 239 -0.27 -28.91 -1.08
N LYS A 240 0.38 -27.73 -1.20
CA LYS A 240 0.12 -26.56 -0.35
C LYS A 240 -1.28 -26.01 -0.60
N LEU A 241 -1.69 -25.90 -1.87
CA LEU A 241 -3.03 -25.47 -2.25
C LEU A 241 -4.10 -26.34 -1.58
N ILE A 242 -4.00 -27.66 -1.69
CA ILE A 242 -4.95 -28.61 -1.08
C ILE A 242 -5.05 -28.38 0.44
N LYS A 243 -3.92 -28.16 1.14
CA LYS A 243 -3.92 -27.91 2.59
C LYS A 243 -4.63 -26.60 3.00
N ASN A 244 -4.70 -25.62 2.12
CA ASN A 244 -5.36 -24.35 2.39
C ASN A 244 -6.91 -24.45 2.25
N PHE A 245 -7.42 -25.56 1.70
CA PHE A 245 -8.85 -25.80 1.50
C PHE A 245 -9.40 -26.96 2.37
N THR A 246 -8.53 -27.57 3.18
CA THR A 246 -8.89 -28.56 4.21
C THR A 246 -8.76 -27.97 5.60
#